data_89b82d68ae37a19d2bd93642db989303
#
_entry.id   89b82d68ae37a19d2bd93642db989303
#
_cell.length_a   1.000
_cell.length_b   1.000
_cell.length_c   1.000
_cell.angle_alpha   90.00
_cell.angle_beta   90.00
_cell.angle_gamma   90.00
#
_symmetry.space_group_name_H-M   'P 1'
#
loop_
_entity.id
_entity.type
_entity.pdbx_description
1 polymer ?
#
loop_
_entity_poly.entity_id
_entity_poly.type
_entity_poly.pdbx_seq_one_letter_code
_entity_poly.pdbx_strand_id
1 'polypeptide(L)'
;ADLPTRQALSDIQIESARVSRTVHNAMLLYRLENGEPCELQPFDVSELLEKAERMAPDIEKSLEIQLMTEREGVGRCVVMGAPDEAEQLLLHLISNALCACDPGGRVWVSLKQRKTGAVLRVEDDGCGLMEEDPIENNRRFLSGAKLGLRICRLICRRAGWKLTLTARPGGGTRAQVAFPLASGEAIPPEMVLHSGEGEAIRAARFASRAAQEILLLRRY
;
A
#
# COMPACT_ATOMS: atom_id res chain seq x y z
N ALA A 1 33.52 11.68 3.83
CA ALA A 1 32.66 12.77 4.31
C ALA A 1 32.59 12.70 5.84
N ASP A 2 32.72 13.85 6.48
CA ASP A 2 32.60 13.98 7.93
C ASP A 2 31.13 13.79 8.39
N LEU A 3 30.94 13.62 9.68
CA LEU A 3 29.63 13.32 10.25
C LEU A 3 28.55 14.40 9.92
N PRO A 4 28.84 15.72 9.99
CA PRO A 4 27.89 16.76 9.60
C PRO A 4 27.47 16.69 8.12
N THR A 5 28.39 16.40 7.22
CA THR A 5 28.11 16.27 5.79
C THR A 5 27.20 15.07 5.50
N ARG A 6 27.40 13.93 6.17
CA ARG A 6 26.54 12.76 6.03
C ARG A 6 25.13 13.03 6.55
N GLN A 7 25.00 13.74 7.66
CA GLN A 7 23.71 14.13 8.22
C GLN A 7 22.96 15.04 7.24
N ALA A 8 23.61 16.10 6.73
CA ALA A 8 23.02 17.02 5.76
C ALA A 8 22.56 16.31 4.49
N LEU A 9 23.35 15.35 3.96
CA LEU A 9 22.96 14.56 2.80
C LEU A 9 21.73 13.68 3.10
N SER A 10 21.68 13.05 4.27
CA SER A 10 20.52 12.26 4.70
C SER A 10 19.27 13.14 4.80
N ASP A 11 19.39 14.34 5.36
CA ASP A 11 18.28 15.28 5.49
C ASP A 11 17.74 15.72 4.13
N ILE A 12 18.63 16.03 3.19
CA ILE A 12 18.26 16.38 1.80
C ILE A 12 17.54 15.21 1.12
N GLN A 13 18.02 13.99 1.28
CA GLN A 13 17.36 12.80 0.71
C GLN A 13 15.94 12.60 1.25
N ILE A 14 15.74 12.77 2.55
CA ILE A 14 14.42 12.64 3.18
C ILE A 14 13.47 13.74 2.70
N GLU A 15 13.91 15.00 2.67
CA GLU A 15 13.05 16.08 2.18
C GLU A 15 12.74 15.94 0.68
N SER A 16 13.70 15.51 -0.13
CA SER A 16 13.47 15.20 -1.55
C SER A 16 12.44 14.08 -1.72
N ALA A 17 12.53 12.99 -0.94
CA ALA A 17 11.55 11.90 -0.96
C ALA A 17 10.15 12.39 -0.51
N ARG A 18 10.08 13.28 0.49
CA ARG A 18 8.82 13.88 0.97
C ARG A 18 8.14 14.72 -0.12
N VAL A 19 8.90 15.59 -0.79
CA VAL A 19 8.39 16.40 -1.90
C VAL A 19 7.91 15.50 -3.04
N SER A 20 8.72 14.53 -3.46
CA SER A 20 8.38 13.58 -4.51
C SER A 20 7.08 12.82 -4.20
N ARG A 21 6.92 12.31 -2.98
CA ARG A 21 5.69 11.64 -2.52
C ARG A 21 4.49 12.58 -2.56
N THR A 22 4.66 13.81 -2.07
CA THR A 22 3.58 14.80 -2.05
C THR A 22 3.09 15.13 -3.44
N VAL A 23 4.01 15.39 -4.37
CA VAL A 23 3.69 15.66 -5.78
C VAL A 23 2.99 14.47 -6.42
N HIS A 24 3.55 13.25 -6.23
CA HIS A 24 2.95 12.04 -6.77
C HIS A 24 1.52 11.82 -6.26
N ASN A 25 1.30 11.96 -4.96
CA ASN A 25 -0.03 11.80 -4.35
C ASN A 25 -1.01 12.87 -4.83
N ALA A 26 -0.54 14.12 -5.00
CA ALA A 26 -1.37 15.21 -5.53
C ALA A 26 -1.78 14.94 -6.99
N MET A 27 -0.86 14.49 -7.83
CA MET A 27 -1.14 14.12 -9.22
C MET A 27 -2.10 12.93 -9.31
N LEU A 28 -1.89 11.90 -8.50
CA LEU A 28 -2.77 10.73 -8.45
C LEU A 28 -4.17 11.13 -7.99
N LEU A 29 -4.28 11.94 -6.94
CA LEU A 29 -5.55 12.45 -6.44
C LEU A 29 -6.29 13.25 -7.52
N TYR A 30 -5.59 14.17 -8.19
CA TYR A 30 -6.14 14.96 -9.29
C TYR A 30 -6.74 14.07 -10.39
N ARG A 31 -5.98 13.05 -10.84
CA ARG A 31 -6.44 12.09 -11.86
C ARG A 31 -7.67 11.31 -11.41
N LEU A 32 -7.67 10.83 -10.16
CA LEU A 32 -8.77 10.06 -9.60
C LEU A 32 -10.05 10.90 -9.45
N GLU A 33 -9.93 12.17 -9.04
CA GLU A 33 -11.06 13.07 -8.83
C GLU A 33 -11.66 13.60 -10.14
N ASN A 34 -10.82 13.85 -11.14
CA ASN A 34 -11.28 14.32 -12.44
C ASN A 34 -11.78 13.18 -13.36
N GLY A 35 -11.78 11.93 -12.86
CA GLY A 35 -12.29 10.80 -13.63
C GLY A 35 -11.47 10.53 -14.88
N GLU A 36 -10.15 10.83 -14.88
CA GLU A 36 -9.31 10.52 -16.03
C GLU A 36 -9.43 9.04 -16.40
N PRO A 37 -9.55 8.71 -17.68
CA PRO A 37 -9.69 7.32 -18.12
C PRO A 37 -8.57 6.46 -17.55
N CYS A 38 -8.93 5.30 -17.00
CA CYS A 38 -8.01 4.29 -16.56
C CYS A 38 -8.40 2.97 -17.24
N GLU A 39 -7.44 2.34 -17.83
CA GLU A 39 -7.66 1.02 -18.43
C GLU A 39 -7.72 -0.02 -17.31
N LEU A 40 -8.92 -0.54 -17.08
CA LEU A 40 -9.11 -1.67 -16.19
C LEU A 40 -8.78 -2.95 -16.95
N GLN A 41 -7.84 -3.72 -16.44
CA GLN A 41 -7.38 -4.97 -17.03
C GLN A 41 -7.42 -6.11 -16.02
N PRO A 42 -7.47 -7.37 -16.47
CA PRO A 42 -7.31 -8.50 -15.60
C PRO A 42 -5.89 -8.51 -15.01
N PHE A 43 -5.75 -8.71 -13.71
CA PHE A 43 -4.44 -8.94 -13.07
C PHE A 43 -4.58 -9.90 -11.89
N ASP A 44 -3.49 -10.59 -11.56
CA ASP A 44 -3.45 -11.48 -10.40
C ASP A 44 -3.19 -10.69 -9.12
N VAL A 45 -4.20 -10.60 -8.26
CA VAL A 45 -4.08 -9.88 -6.99
C VAL A 45 -3.06 -10.50 -6.03
N SER A 46 -2.64 -11.75 -6.24
CA SER A 46 -1.58 -12.38 -5.44
C SER A 46 -0.22 -11.71 -5.60
N GLU A 47 0.02 -11.02 -6.72
CA GLU A 47 1.22 -10.22 -6.92
C GLU A 47 1.39 -9.11 -5.87
N LEU A 48 0.28 -8.60 -5.32
CA LEU A 48 0.33 -7.60 -4.25
C LEU A 48 0.93 -8.19 -2.96
N LEU A 49 0.62 -9.45 -2.64
CA LEU A 49 1.20 -10.11 -1.49
C LEU A 49 2.71 -10.33 -1.67
N GLU A 50 3.12 -10.79 -2.85
CA GLU A 50 4.54 -10.98 -3.18
C GLU A 50 5.34 -9.67 -3.10
N LYS A 51 4.69 -8.54 -3.44
CA LYS A 51 5.31 -7.21 -3.30
C LYS A 51 5.47 -6.83 -1.82
N ALA A 52 4.50 -7.14 -0.97
CA ALA A 52 4.62 -6.95 0.47
C ALA A 52 5.74 -7.83 1.07
N GLU A 53 5.85 -9.09 0.65
CA GLU A 53 6.94 -9.99 1.07
C GLU A 53 8.31 -9.43 0.75
N ARG A 54 8.49 -8.87 -0.45
CA ARG A 54 9.76 -8.26 -0.85
C ARG A 54 10.13 -7.01 -0.05
N MET A 55 9.16 -6.31 0.55
CA MET A 55 9.41 -5.14 1.40
C MET A 55 9.82 -5.52 2.83
N ALA A 56 9.45 -6.70 3.32
CA ALA A 56 9.57 -7.09 4.72
C ALA A 56 11.01 -6.95 5.28
N PRO A 57 12.09 -7.41 4.61
CA PRO A 57 13.45 -7.28 5.13
C PRO A 57 13.91 -5.83 5.31
N ASP A 58 13.53 -4.94 4.38
CA ASP A 58 13.91 -3.53 4.42
C ASP A 58 13.15 -2.78 5.53
N ILE A 59 11.88 -3.14 5.74
CA ILE A 59 11.05 -2.60 6.82
C ILE A 59 11.64 -2.99 8.18
N GLU A 60 11.88 -4.27 8.41
CA GLU A 60 12.44 -4.77 9.66
C GLU A 60 13.80 -4.12 9.97
N LYS A 61 14.70 -4.10 8.99
CA LYS A 61 16.02 -3.49 9.13
C LYS A 61 15.96 -1.98 9.40
N SER A 62 14.97 -1.29 8.85
CA SER A 62 14.95 0.17 8.85
C SER A 62 14.08 0.78 9.93
N LEU A 63 13.02 0.08 10.35
CA LEU A 63 11.99 0.58 11.25
C LEU A 63 11.84 -0.26 12.51
N GLU A 64 12.53 -1.40 12.59
CA GLU A 64 12.39 -2.39 13.68
C GLU A 64 10.94 -2.90 13.82
N ILE A 65 10.18 -2.92 12.72
CA ILE A 65 8.80 -3.41 12.66
C ILE A 65 8.79 -4.69 11.83
N GLN A 66 8.15 -5.74 12.34
CA GLN A 66 8.00 -7.00 11.63
C GLN A 66 6.81 -6.93 10.67
N LEU A 67 7.07 -7.14 9.37
CA LEU A 67 6.02 -7.32 8.38
C LEU A 67 5.91 -8.79 8.04
N MET A 68 4.74 -9.37 8.34
CA MET A 68 4.43 -10.78 8.08
C MET A 68 3.39 -10.90 6.98
N THR A 69 3.54 -11.90 6.12
CA THR A 69 2.62 -12.16 5.03
C THR A 69 1.98 -13.54 5.19
N GLU A 70 0.71 -13.64 4.81
CA GLU A 70 -0.03 -14.89 4.86
C GLU A 70 -0.94 -15.03 3.63
N ARG A 71 -0.96 -16.22 3.05
CA ARG A 71 -1.84 -16.55 1.93
C ARG A 71 -2.76 -17.69 2.28
N GLU A 72 -4.07 -17.47 2.20
CA GLU A 72 -5.09 -18.50 2.31
C GLU A 72 -5.73 -18.76 0.94
N GLY A 73 -5.57 -19.97 0.43
CA GLY A 73 -6.07 -20.42 -0.86
C GLY A 73 -4.96 -20.78 -1.84
N VAL A 74 -5.30 -21.57 -2.84
CA VAL A 74 -4.38 -22.12 -3.84
C VAL A 74 -4.74 -21.55 -5.21
N GLY A 75 -3.73 -21.13 -5.99
CA GLY A 75 -3.90 -20.68 -7.36
C GLY A 75 -3.95 -19.17 -7.53
N ARG A 76 -4.16 -18.76 -8.78
CA ARG A 76 -4.26 -17.35 -9.18
C ARG A 76 -5.62 -16.79 -8.80
N CYS A 77 -5.65 -15.54 -8.41
CA CYS A 77 -6.89 -14.82 -8.16
C CYS A 77 -6.94 -13.58 -9.06
N VAL A 78 -7.54 -13.75 -10.24
CA VAL A 78 -7.62 -12.69 -11.25
C VAL A 78 -8.83 -11.81 -10.98
N VAL A 79 -8.59 -10.51 -10.91
CA VAL A 79 -9.59 -9.47 -10.69
C VAL A 79 -9.45 -8.38 -11.76
N MET A 80 -10.50 -7.58 -11.95
CA MET A 80 -10.43 -6.42 -12.83
C MET A 80 -9.93 -5.20 -12.07
N GLY A 81 -8.99 -4.46 -12.65
CA GLY A 81 -8.47 -3.23 -12.05
C GLY A 81 -7.28 -2.67 -12.80
N ALA A 82 -6.72 -1.58 -12.29
CA ALA A 82 -5.46 -1.02 -12.74
C ALA A 82 -4.34 -1.49 -11.81
N PRO A 83 -3.40 -2.32 -12.26
CA PRO A 83 -2.33 -2.86 -11.41
C PRO A 83 -1.53 -1.78 -10.69
N ASP A 84 -1.19 -0.68 -11.39
CA ASP A 84 -0.45 0.44 -10.80
C ASP A 84 -1.22 1.12 -9.64
N GLU A 85 -2.55 1.24 -9.77
CA GLU A 85 -3.40 1.79 -8.70
C GLU A 85 -3.54 0.81 -7.54
N ALA A 86 -3.61 -0.51 -7.83
CA ALA A 86 -3.61 -1.54 -6.80
C ALA A 86 -2.31 -1.54 -5.97
N GLU A 87 -1.17 -1.33 -6.62
CA GLU A 87 0.13 -1.16 -5.96
C GLU A 87 0.16 0.09 -5.06
N GLN A 88 -0.38 1.21 -5.54
CA GLN A 88 -0.49 2.42 -4.73
C GLN A 88 -1.39 2.22 -3.50
N LEU A 89 -2.52 1.53 -3.70
CA LEU A 89 -3.41 1.13 -2.61
C LEU A 89 -2.66 0.33 -1.55
N LEU A 90 -1.92 -0.71 -1.95
CA LEU A 90 -1.11 -1.53 -1.05
C LEU A 90 -0.09 -0.68 -0.27
N LEU A 91 0.70 0.15 -0.98
CA LEU A 91 1.72 1.00 -0.36
C LEU A 91 1.11 1.96 0.66
N HIS A 92 -0.03 2.59 0.36
CA HIS A 92 -0.70 3.48 1.31
C HIS A 92 -1.23 2.74 2.53
N LEU A 93 -1.78 1.53 2.37
CA LEU A 93 -2.27 0.73 3.49
C LEU A 93 -1.11 0.27 4.39
N ILE A 94 0.00 -0.23 3.81
CA ILE A 94 1.18 -0.63 4.56
C ILE A 94 1.82 0.60 5.25
N SER A 95 1.98 1.72 4.55
CA SER A 95 2.54 2.96 5.13
C SER A 95 1.72 3.45 6.32
N ASN A 96 0.38 3.39 6.24
CA ASN A 96 -0.49 3.75 7.36
C ASN A 96 -0.31 2.81 8.56
N ALA A 97 -0.22 1.50 8.32
CA ALA A 97 0.02 0.50 9.36
C ALA A 97 1.37 0.71 10.05
N LEU A 98 2.43 0.92 9.26
CA LEU A 98 3.78 1.19 9.78
C LEU A 98 3.83 2.50 10.59
N CYS A 99 3.11 3.55 10.15
CA CYS A 99 3.02 4.81 10.90
C CYS A 99 2.30 4.66 12.25
N ALA A 100 1.41 3.69 12.38
CA ALA A 100 0.66 3.43 13.60
C ALA A 100 1.44 2.62 14.63
N CYS A 101 2.47 1.87 14.20
CA CYS A 101 3.29 1.03 15.03
C CYS A 101 4.46 1.79 15.66
N ASP A 102 4.82 1.42 16.89
CA ASP A 102 6.12 1.76 17.49
C ASP A 102 7.18 0.72 17.08
N PRO A 103 8.49 1.00 17.25
CA PRO A 103 9.56 0.00 17.08
C PRO A 103 9.27 -1.28 17.92
N GLY A 104 9.47 -2.43 17.31
CA GLY A 104 9.06 -3.74 17.85
C GLY A 104 7.62 -4.14 17.53
N GLY A 105 6.86 -3.28 16.88
CA GLY A 105 5.50 -3.56 16.43
C GLY A 105 5.44 -4.52 15.24
N ARG A 106 4.21 -4.90 14.87
CA ARG A 106 3.95 -5.90 13.83
C ARG A 106 2.86 -5.46 12.87
N VAL A 107 3.10 -5.73 11.58
CA VAL A 107 2.14 -5.55 10.50
C VAL A 107 1.92 -6.88 9.81
N TRP A 108 0.67 -7.24 9.56
CA TRP A 108 0.28 -8.45 8.83
C TRP A 108 -0.36 -8.06 7.51
N VAL A 109 0.10 -8.66 6.43
CA VAL A 109 -0.54 -8.56 5.12
C VAL A 109 -1.04 -9.95 4.73
N SER A 110 -2.33 -10.13 4.63
CA SER A 110 -2.90 -11.42 4.27
C SER A 110 -3.80 -11.33 3.05
N LEU A 111 -3.74 -12.36 2.22
CA LEU A 111 -4.61 -12.53 1.05
C LEU A 111 -5.41 -13.82 1.19
N LYS A 112 -6.73 -13.67 1.26
CA LYS A 112 -7.66 -14.79 1.32
C LYS A 112 -8.48 -14.89 0.05
N GLN A 113 -8.32 -15.99 -0.67
CA GLN A 113 -9.16 -16.29 -1.83
C GLN A 113 -10.53 -16.81 -1.38
N ARG A 114 -11.58 -16.37 -2.06
CA ARG A 114 -12.97 -16.79 -1.85
C ARG A 114 -13.60 -17.19 -3.16
N LYS A 115 -14.75 -17.90 -3.12
CA LYS A 115 -15.50 -18.28 -4.33
C LYS A 115 -15.93 -17.07 -5.19
N THR A 116 -16.11 -15.91 -4.58
CA THR A 116 -16.60 -14.69 -5.24
C THR A 116 -15.53 -13.62 -5.43
N GLY A 117 -14.25 -13.92 -5.15
CA GLY A 117 -13.17 -12.93 -5.25
C GLY A 117 -12.03 -13.19 -4.29
N ALA A 118 -11.31 -12.13 -3.96
CA ALA A 118 -10.25 -12.14 -2.97
C ALA A 118 -10.46 -11.05 -1.92
N VAL A 119 -9.83 -11.23 -0.76
CA VAL A 119 -9.78 -10.26 0.31
C VAL A 119 -8.33 -10.06 0.72
N LEU A 120 -7.81 -8.87 0.47
CA LEU A 120 -6.53 -8.42 0.99
C LEU A 120 -6.77 -7.71 2.32
N ARG A 121 -5.98 -8.05 3.34
CA ARG A 121 -5.99 -7.36 4.64
C ARG A 121 -4.61 -6.85 4.96
N VAL A 122 -4.57 -5.64 5.52
CA VAL A 122 -3.40 -5.08 6.17
C VAL A 122 -3.81 -4.78 7.61
N GLU A 123 -3.15 -5.41 8.56
CA GLU A 123 -3.45 -5.27 9.99
C GLU A 123 -2.20 -4.81 10.72
N ASP A 124 -2.36 -4.00 11.75
CA ASP A 124 -1.29 -3.54 12.63
C ASP A 124 -1.64 -3.77 14.11
N ASP A 125 -0.65 -3.80 14.97
CA ASP A 125 -0.80 -3.77 16.42
C ASP A 125 -0.49 -2.39 17.03
N GLY A 126 -0.58 -1.34 16.22
CA GLY A 126 -0.29 0.03 16.60
C GLY A 126 -1.38 0.71 17.43
N CYS A 127 -1.40 2.02 17.41
CA CYS A 127 -2.29 2.86 18.22
C CYS A 127 -3.80 2.71 17.91
N GLY A 128 -4.15 2.03 16.81
CA GLY A 128 -5.54 1.79 16.40
C GLY A 128 -6.21 2.98 15.71
N LEU A 129 -7.51 2.81 15.45
CA LEU A 129 -8.34 3.88 14.88
C LEU A 129 -8.60 4.91 15.97
N MET A 130 -8.10 6.12 15.76
CA MET A 130 -8.47 7.25 16.61
C MET A 130 -9.90 7.66 16.27
N GLU A 131 -10.78 7.70 17.26
CA GLU A 131 -12.04 8.44 17.14
C GLU A 131 -11.70 9.88 16.77
N GLU A 132 -12.48 10.48 15.88
CA GLU A 132 -12.25 11.81 15.33
C GLU A 132 -12.20 12.86 16.45
N ASP A 133 -11.05 13.03 17.09
CA ASP A 133 -10.83 14.19 17.92
C ASP A 133 -10.20 15.30 17.07
N PRO A 134 -10.93 16.43 16.97
CA PRO A 134 -10.46 17.54 16.16
C PRO A 134 -9.37 18.28 16.92
N ILE A 135 -8.23 18.43 16.31
CA ILE A 135 -7.31 19.55 16.46
C ILE A 135 -6.01 19.33 17.27
N GLU A 136 -5.93 18.58 18.38
CA GLU A 136 -4.74 18.66 19.23
C GLU A 136 -3.71 17.52 19.12
N ASN A 137 -4.05 16.34 18.64
CA ASN A 137 -3.09 15.22 18.50
C ASN A 137 -2.48 15.05 17.08
N ASN A 138 -2.52 16.10 16.31
CA ASN A 138 -2.21 16.11 14.86
C ASN A 138 -0.71 16.02 14.53
N ARG A 139 0.20 15.89 15.51
CA ARG A 139 1.65 15.94 15.24
C ARG A 139 2.25 14.62 14.74
N ARG A 140 1.67 13.47 15.08
CA ARG A 140 2.10 12.16 14.54
C ARG A 140 1.48 11.84 13.17
N PHE A 141 0.34 12.46 12.84
CA PHE A 141 -0.37 12.26 11.57
C PHE A 141 -0.22 13.44 10.58
N LEU A 142 0.77 14.31 10.80
CA LEU A 142 0.98 15.47 9.97
C LEU A 142 1.34 15.06 8.54
N SER A 143 0.44 15.38 7.66
CA SER A 143 0.54 15.64 6.22
C SER A 143 0.35 14.48 5.22
N GLY A 144 0.31 13.22 5.59
CA GLY A 144 0.22 12.15 4.58
C GLY A 144 -0.93 11.15 4.77
N ALA A 145 -1.27 10.77 6.00
CA ALA A 145 -2.20 9.69 6.29
C ALA A 145 -3.65 9.96 5.81
N LYS A 146 -4.14 11.20 5.96
CA LYS A 146 -5.48 11.57 5.47
C LYS A 146 -5.58 11.53 3.96
N LEU A 147 -4.50 11.93 3.26
CA LEU A 147 -4.45 11.92 1.81
C LEU A 147 -4.34 10.49 1.26
N GLY A 148 -3.49 9.66 1.86
CA GLY A 148 -3.33 8.26 1.47
C GLY A 148 -4.64 7.47 1.56
N LEU A 149 -5.39 7.61 2.65
CA LEU A 149 -6.66 6.92 2.80
C LEU A 149 -7.75 7.44 1.84
N ARG A 150 -7.74 8.74 1.52
CA ARG A 150 -8.61 9.31 0.48
C ARG A 150 -8.31 8.71 -0.88
N ILE A 151 -7.02 8.60 -1.25
CA ILE A 151 -6.57 7.93 -2.48
C ILE A 151 -7.04 6.48 -2.49
N CYS A 152 -6.85 5.73 -1.41
CA CYS A 152 -7.33 4.34 -1.30
C CYS A 152 -8.83 4.20 -1.56
N ARG A 153 -9.64 5.10 -0.99
CA ARG A 153 -11.09 5.11 -1.20
C ARG A 153 -11.48 5.41 -2.64
N LEU A 154 -10.77 6.34 -3.30
CA LEU A 154 -11.03 6.70 -4.69
C LEU A 154 -10.64 5.57 -5.64
N ILE A 155 -9.47 4.94 -5.45
CA ILE A 155 -9.03 3.76 -6.21
C ILE A 155 -10.08 2.64 -6.08
N CYS A 156 -10.47 2.30 -4.85
CA CYS A 156 -11.46 1.25 -4.61
C CYS A 156 -12.81 1.57 -5.27
N ARG A 157 -13.28 2.82 -5.18
CA ARG A 157 -14.54 3.24 -5.82
C ARG A 157 -14.47 3.09 -7.34
N ARG A 158 -13.37 3.51 -7.94
CA ARG A 158 -13.16 3.44 -9.39
C ARG A 158 -13.13 2.01 -9.92
N ALA A 159 -12.45 1.12 -9.21
CA ALA A 159 -12.31 -0.28 -9.58
C ALA A 159 -13.49 -1.18 -9.13
N GLY A 160 -14.49 -0.63 -8.45
CA GLY A 160 -15.60 -1.40 -7.88
C GLY A 160 -15.19 -2.28 -6.70
N TRP A 161 -14.08 -1.96 -6.03
CA TRP A 161 -13.61 -2.67 -4.85
C TRP A 161 -14.18 -2.06 -3.58
N LYS A 162 -14.23 -2.86 -2.49
CA LYS A 162 -14.74 -2.40 -1.20
C LYS A 162 -13.63 -2.30 -0.18
N LEU A 163 -13.31 -1.09 0.27
CA LEU A 163 -12.40 -0.82 1.38
C LEU A 163 -13.19 -0.70 2.68
N THR A 164 -12.76 -1.41 3.72
CA THR A 164 -13.32 -1.34 5.07
C THR A 164 -12.19 -1.17 6.07
N LEU A 165 -12.39 -0.29 7.05
CA LEU A 165 -11.47 -0.07 8.16
C LEU A 165 -12.20 -0.41 9.46
N THR A 166 -11.57 -1.23 10.30
CA THR A 166 -12.13 -1.64 11.60
C THR A 166 -11.02 -1.70 12.64
N ALA A 167 -11.38 -1.57 13.91
CA ALA A 167 -10.46 -1.90 14.99
C ALA A 167 -10.09 -3.38 14.92
N ARG A 168 -8.83 -3.70 15.18
CA ARG A 168 -8.35 -5.07 15.27
C ARG A 168 -8.62 -5.60 16.68
N PRO A 169 -9.13 -6.84 16.84
CA PRO A 169 -9.20 -7.47 18.14
C PRO A 169 -7.81 -7.58 18.79
N GLY A 170 -7.67 -7.07 20.00
CA GLY A 170 -6.39 -7.04 20.72
C GLY A 170 -5.57 -5.77 20.48
N GLY A 171 -6.12 -4.76 19.81
CA GLY A 171 -5.48 -3.47 19.54
C GLY A 171 -4.99 -3.32 18.09
N GLY A 172 -4.87 -2.08 17.64
CA GLY A 172 -4.47 -1.74 16.28
C GLY A 172 -5.62 -1.60 15.29
N THR A 173 -5.27 -1.54 14.00
CA THR A 173 -6.22 -1.33 12.90
C THR A 173 -6.24 -2.53 11.96
N ARG A 174 -7.37 -2.76 11.35
CA ARG A 174 -7.56 -3.67 10.22
C ARG A 174 -8.12 -2.90 9.03
N ALA A 175 -7.32 -2.81 7.97
CA ALA A 175 -7.77 -2.37 6.65
C ALA A 175 -8.03 -3.60 5.78
N GLN A 176 -9.20 -3.68 5.15
CA GLN A 176 -9.60 -4.80 4.31
C GLN A 176 -10.11 -4.31 2.97
N VAL A 177 -9.57 -4.87 1.89
CA VAL A 177 -10.03 -4.62 0.52
C VAL A 177 -10.61 -5.91 -0.05
N ALA A 178 -11.87 -5.86 -0.46
CA ALA A 178 -12.53 -6.96 -1.14
C ALA A 178 -12.52 -6.70 -2.66
N PHE A 179 -11.96 -7.66 -3.39
CA PHE A 179 -11.87 -7.68 -4.85
C PHE A 179 -12.89 -8.68 -5.37
N PRO A 180 -13.90 -8.28 -6.14
CA PRO A 180 -14.77 -9.23 -6.84
C PRO A 180 -13.98 -9.94 -7.94
N LEU A 181 -14.29 -11.21 -8.21
CA LEU A 181 -13.75 -11.90 -9.39
C LEU A 181 -14.14 -11.13 -10.65
N ALA A 182 -13.26 -11.14 -11.62
CA ALA A 182 -13.62 -10.73 -12.97
C ALA A 182 -14.79 -11.60 -13.45
N SER A 183 -15.91 -10.97 -13.84
CA SER A 183 -17.11 -11.70 -14.27
C SER A 183 -16.81 -12.51 -15.51
N GLY A 184 -16.96 -13.77 -15.41
CA GLY A 184 -16.81 -14.97 -16.15
C GLY A 184 -16.97 -15.07 -17.65
N GLU A 185 -16.67 -14.14 -18.50
CA GLU A 185 -16.33 -14.47 -19.89
C GLU A 185 -14.82 -14.57 -20.00
N ALA A 186 -14.35 -15.81 -20.03
CA ALA A 186 -13.02 -16.29 -20.41
C ALA A 186 -11.93 -15.20 -20.47
N ILE A 187 -11.27 -14.96 -19.36
CA ILE A 187 -9.95 -14.32 -19.42
C ILE A 187 -9.07 -15.31 -20.19
N PRO A 188 -8.65 -15.01 -21.42
CA PRO A 188 -7.80 -15.92 -22.17
C PRO A 188 -6.54 -16.21 -21.32
N PRO A 189 -6.09 -17.46 -21.23
CA PRO A 189 -4.84 -17.78 -20.52
C PRO A 189 -3.65 -16.95 -20.95
N GLU A 190 -3.66 -16.50 -22.20
CA GLU A 190 -2.63 -15.65 -22.83
C GLU A 190 -2.63 -14.19 -22.30
N MET A 191 -3.76 -13.67 -21.81
CA MET A 191 -3.87 -12.31 -21.27
C MET A 191 -3.27 -12.17 -19.86
N VAL A 192 -3.06 -13.27 -19.17
CA VAL A 192 -2.46 -13.32 -17.80
C VAL A 192 -0.93 -13.41 -17.87
N LEU A 193 -0.36 -13.60 -19.06
CA LEU A 193 1.08 -13.75 -19.30
C LEU A 193 1.73 -12.44 -19.77
N HIS A 194 1.47 -11.33 -19.13
CA HIS A 194 2.30 -10.14 -19.34
C HIS A 194 3.56 -10.17 -18.46
N SER A 195 4.31 -11.28 -18.55
CA SER A 195 5.71 -11.35 -18.15
C SER A 195 6.56 -10.75 -19.27
N GLY A 196 6.83 -9.48 -19.24
CA GLY A 196 7.63 -8.77 -20.22
C GLY A 196 8.33 -7.56 -19.62
N GLU A 197 9.00 -6.77 -20.44
CA GLU A 197 9.68 -5.53 -20.04
C GLU A 197 8.80 -4.61 -19.18
N GLY A 198 7.49 -4.57 -19.42
CA GLY A 198 6.54 -3.80 -18.63
C GLY A 198 6.42 -4.26 -17.16
N GLU A 199 6.58 -5.55 -16.88
CA GLU A 199 6.55 -6.07 -15.50
C GLU A 199 7.83 -5.70 -14.75
N ALA A 200 9.00 -5.81 -15.38
CA ALA A 200 10.27 -5.39 -14.78
C ALA A 200 10.27 -3.90 -14.44
N ILE A 201 9.75 -3.06 -15.34
CA ILE A 201 9.62 -1.61 -15.11
C ILE A 201 8.65 -1.33 -13.96
N ARG A 202 7.51 -2.01 -13.89
CA ARG A 202 6.55 -1.86 -12.78
C ARG A 202 7.17 -2.31 -11.46
N ALA A 203 7.85 -3.45 -11.44
CA ALA A 203 8.53 -3.95 -10.25
C ALA A 203 9.60 -2.96 -9.75
N ALA A 204 10.41 -2.39 -10.64
CA ALA A 204 11.40 -1.38 -10.28
C ALA A 204 10.77 -0.09 -9.75
N ARG A 205 9.68 0.38 -10.35
CA ARG A 205 8.92 1.54 -9.86
C ARG A 205 8.33 1.29 -8.48
N PHE A 206 7.75 0.10 -8.27
CA PHE A 206 7.21 -0.28 -6.96
C PHE A 206 8.31 -0.30 -5.91
N ALA A 207 9.43 -0.96 -6.17
CA ALA A 207 10.57 -1.04 -5.25
C ALA A 207 11.11 0.35 -4.89
N SER A 208 11.23 1.25 -5.88
CA SER A 208 11.66 2.64 -5.64
C SER A 208 10.69 3.39 -4.73
N ARG A 209 9.39 3.25 -4.94
CA ARG A 209 8.35 3.87 -4.09
C ARG A 209 8.35 3.29 -2.68
N ALA A 210 8.45 1.97 -2.55
CA ALA A 210 8.55 1.29 -1.27
C ALA A 210 9.75 1.78 -0.46
N ALA A 211 10.92 1.90 -1.09
CA ALA A 211 12.11 2.44 -0.45
C ALA A 211 11.93 3.88 0.01
N GLN A 212 11.26 4.73 -0.77
CA GLN A 212 10.92 6.10 -0.38
C GLN A 212 9.99 6.14 0.84
N GLU A 213 8.95 5.29 0.87
CA GLU A 213 8.03 5.20 2.02
C GLU A 213 8.80 4.80 3.29
N ILE A 214 9.63 3.75 3.23
CA ILE A 214 10.44 3.29 4.37
C ILE A 214 11.40 4.40 4.84
N LEU A 215 12.04 5.13 3.91
CA LEU A 215 12.93 6.24 4.23
C LEU A 215 12.20 7.35 4.99
N LEU A 216 10.98 7.68 4.59
CA LEU A 216 10.17 8.72 5.22
C LEU A 216 9.72 8.34 6.64
N LEU A 217 9.52 7.05 6.91
CA LEU A 217 9.08 6.54 8.20
C LEU A 217 10.20 6.44 9.24
N ARG A 218 11.47 6.41 8.84
CA ARG A 218 12.64 6.34 9.74
C ARG A 218 12.77 7.48 10.76
N ARG A 219 12.04 8.57 10.57
CA ARG A 219 12.13 9.79 11.42
C ARG A 219 10.97 9.98 12.38
N TYR A 220 10.05 9.06 12.42
CA TYR A 220 8.94 9.08 13.35
C TYR A 220 9.11 7.99 14.41
#